data_2fbc5170b13cf063cbad884a74a11d69
#
_entry.id   2fbc5170b13cf063cbad884a74a11d69
#
_cell.length_a   1.000
_cell.length_b   1.000
_cell.length_c   1.000
_cell.angle_alpha   90.00
_cell.angle_beta   90.00
_cell.angle_gamma   90.00
#
_symmetry.space_group_name_H-M   'P 1'
#
loop_
_entity.id
_entity.type
_entity.pdbx_description
1 polymer ?
#
loop_
_entity_poly.entity_id
_entity_poly.type
_entity_poly.pdbx_seq_one_letter_code
_entity_poly.pdbx_strand_id
1 'polypeptide(L)'
;TGVFFGKGTQSSITWNISTGLAQVYALRFKYMNVTGKPMKVRMQFIDSKGVVLKEDNLTFAETPGKWRMLSTTTGTYINAGYYKVVLSAPDMEGLALDALDVQ
;
A
#
# COMPACT_ATOMS: atom_id res chain seq x y z
N THR A 1 -0.14 -12.95 -8.51
CA THR A 1 -0.02 -13.50 -7.17
C THR A 1 -0.32 -12.43 -6.13
N GLY A 2 -1.42 -12.59 -5.42
CA GLY A 2 -1.81 -11.66 -4.39
C GLY A 2 -1.47 -12.15 -2.99
N VAL A 3 -1.65 -11.28 -2.01
CA VAL A 3 -1.55 -11.61 -0.61
C VAL A 3 -2.92 -11.45 0.02
N PHE A 4 -3.39 -12.48 0.68
CA PHE A 4 -4.64 -12.44 1.43
C PHE A 4 -4.33 -12.59 2.92
N PHE A 5 -4.81 -11.64 3.72
CA PHE A 5 -4.58 -11.65 5.15
C PHE A 5 -5.69 -12.42 5.86
N GLY A 6 -5.36 -13.60 6.35
CA GLY A 6 -6.27 -14.40 7.14
C GLY A 6 -6.23 -14.04 8.61
N LYS A 7 -7.05 -14.72 9.38
CA LYS A 7 -7.13 -14.52 10.82
C LYS A 7 -5.80 -14.85 11.49
N GLY A 8 -5.33 -13.95 12.34
CA GLY A 8 -4.10 -14.14 13.08
C GLY A 8 -2.82 -13.93 12.29
N THR A 9 -2.91 -13.50 11.04
CA THR A 9 -1.72 -13.17 10.25
C THR A 9 -1.13 -11.84 10.66
N GLN A 10 0.17 -11.70 10.37
CA GLN A 10 0.85 -10.44 10.58
C GLN A 10 0.20 -9.33 9.73
N SER A 11 0.07 -8.16 10.30
CA SER A 11 -0.69 -7.07 9.74
C SER A 11 0.20 -6.05 9.05
N SER A 12 1.13 -6.50 8.22
CA SER A 12 1.94 -5.60 7.41
C SER A 12 2.43 -6.27 6.14
N ILE A 13 2.62 -5.45 5.11
CA ILE A 13 3.21 -5.88 3.84
C ILE A 13 4.13 -4.77 3.34
N THR A 14 5.25 -5.15 2.75
CA THR A 14 6.25 -4.23 2.23
C THR A 14 6.52 -4.53 0.76
N TRP A 15 6.47 -3.47 -0.08
CA TRP A 15 6.93 -3.54 -1.46
C TRP A 15 8.24 -2.78 -1.58
N ASN A 16 9.20 -3.39 -2.27
CA ASN A 16 10.44 -2.72 -2.64
C ASN A 16 10.28 -2.20 -4.06
N ILE A 17 10.50 -0.90 -4.24
CA ILE A 17 10.35 -0.26 -5.54
C ILE A 17 11.63 0.47 -5.92
N SER A 18 11.83 0.65 -7.22
CA SER A 18 12.93 1.46 -7.73
C SER A 18 12.40 2.46 -8.73
N THR A 19 12.97 3.65 -8.72
CA THR A 19 12.54 4.75 -9.58
C THR A 19 13.71 5.24 -10.41
N GLY A 20 13.45 5.55 -11.69
CA GLY A 20 14.49 6.03 -12.61
C GLY A 20 14.46 7.53 -12.86
N LEU A 21 13.42 8.22 -12.39
CA LEU A 21 13.26 9.66 -12.63
C LEU A 21 12.84 10.35 -11.35
N ALA A 22 13.27 11.60 -11.18
CA ALA A 22 12.81 12.43 -10.08
C ALA A 22 11.44 13.02 -10.43
N GLN A 23 10.43 12.64 -9.68
CA GLN A 23 9.06 13.15 -9.87
C GLN A 23 8.17 12.77 -8.68
N VAL A 24 6.95 13.29 -8.67
CA VAL A 24 5.90 12.79 -7.77
C VAL A 24 5.28 11.59 -8.44
N TYR A 25 5.25 10.46 -7.74
CA TYR A 25 4.71 9.21 -8.27
C TYR A 25 3.30 8.96 -7.73
N ALA A 26 2.46 8.40 -8.59
CA ALA A 26 1.17 7.86 -8.17
C ALA A 26 1.39 6.42 -7.69
N LEU A 27 0.77 6.08 -6.57
CA LEU A 27 0.81 4.75 -5.99
C LEU A 27 -0.59 4.16 -6.07
N ARG A 28 -0.74 3.05 -6.78
CA ARG A 28 -2.04 2.42 -7.01
C ARG A 28 -2.03 1.01 -6.46
N PHE A 29 -2.92 0.76 -5.50
CA PHE A 29 -3.04 -0.55 -4.85
C PHE A 29 -4.24 -1.29 -5.41
N LYS A 30 -4.01 -2.49 -5.94
CA LYS A 30 -5.10 -3.38 -6.34
C LYS A 30 -5.46 -4.25 -5.15
N TYR A 31 -6.71 -4.15 -4.70
CA TYR A 31 -7.14 -4.79 -3.46
C TYR A 31 -8.54 -5.36 -3.55
N MET A 32 -8.87 -6.23 -2.61
CA MET A 32 -10.21 -6.70 -2.37
C MET A 32 -10.43 -6.78 -0.86
N ASN A 33 -11.52 -6.18 -0.39
CA ASN A 33 -11.87 -6.16 1.03
C ASN A 33 -13.20 -6.87 1.23
N VAL A 34 -13.15 -8.06 1.81
CA VAL A 34 -14.34 -8.89 2.02
C VAL A 34 -14.90 -8.83 3.45
N THR A 35 -14.44 -7.85 4.24
CA THR A 35 -14.86 -7.75 5.66
C THR A 35 -16.27 -7.18 5.85
N GLY A 36 -16.85 -6.60 4.79
CA GLY A 36 -18.16 -5.96 4.89
C GLY A 36 -18.14 -4.54 5.42
N LYS A 37 -16.95 -3.98 5.66
CA LYS A 37 -16.80 -2.61 6.16
C LYS A 37 -15.45 -2.03 5.69
N PRO A 38 -15.32 -0.69 5.64
CA PRO A 38 -14.04 -0.07 5.28
C PRO A 38 -12.95 -0.44 6.27
N MET A 39 -11.73 -0.62 5.75
CA MET A 39 -10.56 -0.95 6.55
C MET A 39 -9.55 0.19 6.46
N LYS A 40 -9.10 0.69 7.60
CA LYS A 40 -8.07 1.74 7.66
C LYS A 40 -6.70 1.09 7.80
N VAL A 41 -5.79 1.48 6.91
CA VAL A 41 -4.45 0.94 6.84
C VAL A 41 -3.45 2.08 6.77
N ARG A 42 -2.40 2.01 7.58
CA ARG A 42 -1.33 3.00 7.54
C ARG A 42 -0.40 2.69 6.38
N MET A 43 -0.11 3.71 5.57
CA MET A 43 0.90 3.62 4.52
C MET A 43 2.11 4.45 4.92
N GLN A 44 3.30 3.89 4.77
CA GLN A 44 4.56 4.60 4.91
C GLN A 44 5.37 4.45 3.63
N PHE A 45 5.88 5.57 3.14
CA PHE A 45 6.81 5.60 2.01
C PHE A 45 8.19 5.92 2.55
N ILE A 46 9.12 4.98 2.42
CA ILE A 46 10.40 4.99 3.11
C ILE A 46 11.53 4.96 2.09
N ASP A 47 12.55 5.80 2.29
CA ASP A 47 13.72 5.81 1.40
C ASP A 47 14.72 4.70 1.75
N SER A 48 15.81 4.61 0.97
CA SER A 48 16.82 3.57 1.17
C SER A 48 17.59 3.70 2.49
N LYS A 49 17.48 4.85 3.15
CA LYS A 49 18.14 5.10 4.44
C LYS A 49 17.23 4.84 5.62
N GLY A 50 15.99 4.42 5.36
CA GLY A 50 15.01 4.17 6.41
C GLY A 50 14.23 5.39 6.86
N VAL A 51 14.36 6.51 6.16
CA VAL A 51 13.62 7.73 6.49
C VAL A 51 12.21 7.66 5.92
N VAL A 52 11.21 7.89 6.75
CA VAL A 52 9.81 7.95 6.32
C VAL A 52 9.58 9.28 5.63
N LEU A 53 9.36 9.24 4.31
CA LEU A 53 9.11 10.43 3.50
C LEU A 53 7.65 10.83 3.50
N LYS A 54 6.74 9.87 3.65
CA LYS A 54 5.31 10.12 3.75
C LYS A 54 4.67 9.03 4.60
N GLU A 55 3.73 9.46 5.44
CA GLU A 55 2.87 8.56 6.19
C GLU A 55 1.43 9.01 6.02
N ASP A 56 0.55 8.08 5.69
CA ASP A 56 -0.86 8.40 5.43
C ASP A 56 -1.73 7.24 5.90
N ASN A 57 -2.98 7.55 6.21
CA ASN A 57 -3.98 6.54 6.53
C ASN A 57 -4.88 6.36 5.31
N LEU A 58 -4.81 5.17 4.72
CA LEU A 58 -5.62 4.83 3.58
C LEU A 58 -6.87 4.08 4.04
N THR A 59 -7.99 4.34 3.40
CA THR A 59 -9.24 3.63 3.67
C THR A 59 -9.54 2.71 2.49
N PHE A 60 -9.48 1.40 2.73
CA PHE A 60 -9.85 0.41 1.73
C PHE A 60 -11.34 0.11 1.90
N ALA A 61 -12.16 0.68 1.02
CA ALA A 61 -13.59 0.45 1.04
C ALA A 61 -13.92 -1.02 0.81
N GLU A 62 -15.06 -1.46 1.32
CA GLU A 62 -15.50 -2.84 1.10
C GLU A 62 -15.71 -3.11 -0.40
N THR A 63 -15.29 -4.30 -0.84
CA THR A 63 -15.42 -4.71 -2.24
C THR A 63 -15.88 -6.16 -2.31
N PRO A 64 -17.14 -6.45 -2.04
CA PRO A 64 -17.58 -7.84 -1.96
C PRO A 64 -17.39 -8.56 -3.30
N GLY A 65 -16.41 -9.47 -3.32
CA GLY A 65 -16.13 -10.32 -4.47
C GLY A 65 -15.50 -9.65 -5.68
N LYS A 66 -15.00 -8.42 -5.55
CA LYS A 66 -14.41 -7.69 -6.67
C LYS A 66 -13.10 -7.03 -6.30
N TRP A 67 -12.17 -7.00 -7.24
CA TRP A 67 -10.93 -6.23 -7.12
C TRP A 67 -11.18 -4.78 -7.45
N ARG A 68 -10.55 -3.89 -6.69
CA ARG A 68 -10.61 -2.45 -6.92
C ARG A 68 -9.23 -1.82 -6.81
N MET A 69 -9.11 -0.58 -7.27
CA MET A 69 -7.87 0.18 -7.19
C MET A 69 -8.03 1.34 -6.22
N LEU A 70 -7.07 1.50 -5.31
CA LEU A 70 -6.95 2.66 -4.46
C LEU A 70 -5.69 3.41 -4.85
N SER A 71 -5.83 4.70 -5.17
CA SER A 71 -4.73 5.53 -5.63
C SER A 71 -4.35 6.57 -4.59
N THR A 72 -3.05 6.76 -4.40
CA THR A 72 -2.48 7.85 -3.63
C THR A 72 -1.21 8.31 -4.34
N THR A 73 -0.45 9.22 -3.75
CA THR A 73 0.79 9.70 -4.34
C THR A 73 1.90 9.71 -3.30
N THR A 74 3.14 9.90 -3.76
CA THR A 74 4.27 10.11 -2.85
C THR A 74 4.20 11.47 -2.15
N GLY A 75 3.33 12.37 -2.63
CA GLY A 75 3.10 13.67 -2.01
C GLY A 75 4.20 14.70 -2.24
N THR A 76 5.38 14.28 -2.65
CA THR A 76 6.53 15.13 -2.87
C THR A 76 7.40 14.54 -3.97
N TYR A 77 8.26 15.35 -4.57
CA TYR A 77 9.27 14.87 -5.50
C TYR A 77 10.21 13.91 -4.78
N ILE A 78 10.46 12.78 -5.40
CA ILE A 78 11.48 11.83 -4.93
C ILE A 78 12.50 11.62 -6.04
N ASN A 79 13.76 11.49 -5.66
CA ASN A 79 14.84 11.25 -6.61
C ASN A 79 14.82 9.80 -7.09
N ALA A 80 15.52 9.54 -8.19
CA ALA A 80 15.74 8.17 -8.63
C ALA A 80 16.46 7.39 -7.53
N GLY A 81 16.02 6.17 -7.27
CA GLY A 81 16.62 5.33 -6.24
C GLY A 81 15.71 4.21 -5.79
N TYR A 82 16.01 3.67 -4.62
CA TYR A 82 15.28 2.55 -4.04
C TYR A 82 14.44 3.00 -2.86
N TYR A 83 13.21 2.53 -2.81
CA TYR A 83 12.24 2.92 -1.79
C TYR A 83 11.44 1.71 -1.34
N LYS A 84 10.78 1.86 -0.21
CA LYS A 84 9.85 0.85 0.32
C LYS A 84 8.50 1.47 0.56
N VAL A 85 7.45 0.74 0.23
CA VAL A 85 6.08 1.09 0.58
C VAL A 85 5.59 0.05 1.57
N VAL A 86 5.21 0.50 2.75
CA VAL A 86 4.75 -0.38 3.83
C VAL A 86 3.29 -0.08 4.14
N LEU A 87 2.45 -1.11 4.09
CA LEU A 87 1.09 -1.04 4.57
C LEU A 87 1.01 -1.83 5.87
N SER A 88 0.43 -1.22 6.90
CA SER A 88 0.27 -1.87 8.19
C SER A 88 -1.02 -1.46 8.88
N ALA A 89 -1.58 -2.38 9.66
CA ALA A 89 -2.77 -2.14 10.45
C ALA A 89 -2.77 -3.11 11.64
N PRO A 90 -3.54 -2.84 12.70
CA PRO A 90 -3.66 -3.79 13.81
C PRO A 90 -4.21 -5.15 13.39
N ASP A 91 -5.08 -5.15 12.38
CA ASP A 91 -5.68 -6.38 11.84
C ASP A 91 -6.04 -6.15 10.39
N MET A 92 -5.52 -7.00 9.51
CA MET A 92 -5.78 -6.93 8.07
C MET A 92 -6.57 -8.16 7.59
N GLU A 93 -7.19 -8.89 8.50
CA GLU A 93 -8.00 -10.05 8.13
C GLU A 93 -9.11 -9.65 7.16
N GLY A 94 -9.23 -10.40 6.06
CA GLY A 94 -10.24 -10.14 5.03
C GLY A 94 -9.80 -9.17 3.94
N LEU A 95 -8.58 -8.66 4.02
CA LEU A 95 -8.01 -7.82 2.97
C LEU A 95 -7.09 -8.65 2.08
N ALA A 96 -7.30 -8.55 0.77
CA ALA A 96 -6.40 -9.14 -0.21
C ALA A 96 -5.73 -8.02 -0.99
N LEU A 97 -4.43 -8.14 -1.20
CA LEU A 97 -3.64 -7.19 -1.98
C LEU A 97 -2.94 -7.94 -3.11
N ASP A 98 -3.16 -7.50 -4.34
CA ASP A 98 -2.60 -8.17 -5.52
C ASP A 98 -1.35 -7.48 -6.01
N ALA A 99 -1.40 -6.17 -6.19
CA ALA A 99 -0.31 -5.46 -6.82
C ALA A 99 -0.22 -4.01 -6.33
N LEU A 100 0.97 -3.45 -6.46
CA LEU A 100 1.23 -2.02 -6.33
C LEU A 100 1.80 -1.55 -7.67
N ASP A 101 1.12 -0.59 -8.29
CA ASP A 101 1.61 0.10 -9.47
C ASP A 101 2.17 1.45 -9.06
N VAL A 102 3.35 1.78 -9.58
CA VAL A 102 4.02 3.07 -9.36
C VAL A 102 4.15 3.76 -10.71
N GLN A 103 3.54 4.93 -10.81
CA GLN A 103 3.51 5.67 -12.08
C GLN A 103 4.00 7.10 -11.94
#